data_7281fe6e4392a4218c331bb2b01d83e4
#
_entry.id   7281fe6e4392a4218c331bb2b01d83e4
#
_cell.length_a   1.000
_cell.length_b   1.000
_cell.length_c   1.000
_cell.angle_alpha   90.00
_cell.angle_beta   90.00
_cell.angle_gamma   90.00
#
_symmetry.space_group_name_H-M   'P 1'
#
loop_
_entity.id
_entity.type
_entity.pdbx_description
1 polymer ?
#
loop_
_entity_poly.entity_id
_entity_poly.type
_entity_poly.pdbx_seq_one_letter_code
_entity_poly.pdbx_strand_id
1 'polypeptide(L)'
;MDKLPIVYVRGYAGPTAGIDTAVDDPFYGFNAGATHVRIGGDGDPMFYQFEGPLLRLMTDEGYQLLVQGDQHRYLLDAGDGSVPAASLWIYRFYDQAATTFMPPPHENVIERLFSRVHQKVTADGFNIESAAAGLYDLIMLIREKTGAPKVCVVAHSMGGLVVRCMMQKICFVPDAAGRNREPAKNLVAKFFTYGTPHGGIAFKYDALDWVEQAFGPAGSGIFAPQKMYGYLNPKATFGDLPPAGSEWDPQELPENVFSPDDVFCLIGTDPKDYGLPRVAVGPKSDGLVFIEHAYVRNAHRAFVYRSHSGTYGEVNSEEGYQNLRRFLFGRWGVRIDLDNLPPWPGPGDRPWPVWQADLRLTIRGLPIVLTEQQAEHWCPIQLNDEIQRLGDAPDHPVPLVGTFLLDPGRTPAQPARDPGRLPHGGRMRYTLTLRVFKLDQQGGAFRFADHLEQVPDWADSLIVDVGSRQDGTGLAAWAAWNSAVHGANDQFDPITEGLPESQRDPLELAQEGAGYVGRIPLPEGARALPVLGQAAGLTISVTDRTAVQVS
;
A
#
# COMPACT_ATOMS: atom_id res chain seq x y z
N MET A 1 15.10 -3.28 -15.03
CA MET A 1 15.11 -3.97 -13.73
C MET A 1 14.81 -5.43 -13.99
N ASP A 2 15.61 -6.32 -13.46
CA ASP A 2 15.33 -7.74 -13.50
C ASP A 2 14.10 -8.03 -12.65
N LYS A 3 13.24 -8.92 -13.13
CA LYS A 3 12.04 -9.32 -12.39
C LYS A 3 12.44 -10.19 -11.20
N LEU A 4 11.95 -9.86 -10.03
CA LEU A 4 12.11 -10.65 -8.81
C LEU A 4 10.86 -11.51 -8.58
N PRO A 5 10.98 -12.68 -7.94
CA PRO A 5 9.82 -13.46 -7.52
C PRO A 5 8.90 -12.64 -6.62
N ILE A 6 7.59 -12.83 -6.76
CA ILE A 6 6.59 -12.17 -5.91
C ILE A 6 5.95 -13.22 -5.01
N VAL A 7 5.99 -12.97 -3.69
CA VAL A 7 5.29 -13.76 -2.69
C VAL A 7 4.06 -13.00 -2.22
N TYR A 8 2.88 -13.55 -2.53
CA TYR A 8 1.60 -12.98 -2.09
C TYR A 8 1.16 -13.66 -0.80
N VAL A 9 1.13 -12.90 0.29
CA VAL A 9 0.72 -13.37 1.62
C VAL A 9 -0.73 -12.98 1.84
N ARG A 10 -1.62 -13.95 1.73
CA ARG A 10 -3.05 -13.74 1.81
C ARG A 10 -3.50 -13.39 3.23
N GLY A 11 -4.52 -12.55 3.35
CA GLY A 11 -5.24 -12.34 4.61
C GLY A 11 -5.99 -13.59 5.05
N TYR A 12 -6.45 -13.61 6.30
CA TYR A 12 -7.29 -14.69 6.78
C TYR A 12 -8.59 -14.69 5.97
N ALA A 13 -8.89 -15.81 5.34
CA ALA A 13 -10.18 -16.04 4.72
C ALA A 13 -10.93 -17.08 5.59
N GLY A 14 -12.13 -16.73 6.01
CA GLY A 14 -13.02 -17.67 6.67
C GLY A 14 -13.28 -18.93 5.81
N PRO A 15 -13.97 -19.92 6.33
CA PRO A 15 -14.20 -21.18 5.64
C PRO A 15 -14.87 -20.96 4.27
N THR A 16 -14.64 -21.88 3.36
CA THR A 16 -14.94 -21.91 1.92
C THR A 16 -16.36 -21.55 1.47
N ALA A 17 -17.30 -21.31 2.39
CA ALA A 17 -18.70 -20.97 2.11
C ALA A 17 -18.92 -19.65 1.32
N GLY A 18 -17.88 -18.81 1.18
CA GLY A 18 -17.94 -17.58 0.37
C GLY A 18 -17.47 -17.74 -1.07
N ILE A 19 -17.01 -18.92 -1.49
CA ILE A 19 -16.46 -19.14 -2.83
C ILE A 19 -17.55 -18.95 -3.89
N ASP A 20 -18.75 -19.41 -3.63
CA ASP A 20 -19.88 -19.31 -4.58
C ASP A 20 -20.36 -17.88 -4.78
N THR A 21 -20.26 -17.04 -3.75
CA THR A 21 -20.58 -15.60 -3.84
C THR A 21 -19.50 -14.79 -4.55
N ALA A 22 -18.28 -15.28 -4.60
CA ALA A 22 -17.16 -14.60 -5.22
C ALA A 22 -17.16 -14.66 -6.75
N VAL A 23 -18.00 -15.52 -7.34
CA VAL A 23 -18.03 -15.79 -8.80
C VAL A 23 -19.04 -14.93 -9.53
N ASP A 24 -19.94 -14.23 -8.84
CA ASP A 24 -21.13 -13.62 -9.43
C ASP A 24 -20.98 -12.18 -9.96
N ASP A 25 -19.80 -11.55 -9.89
CA ASP A 25 -19.64 -10.21 -10.43
C ASP A 25 -18.65 -10.14 -11.60
N PRO A 26 -19.15 -9.99 -12.85
CA PRO A 26 -18.30 -9.93 -14.04
C PRO A 26 -17.74 -8.54 -14.34
N PHE A 27 -17.72 -7.60 -13.38
CA PHE A 27 -17.27 -6.24 -13.65
C PHE A 27 -15.77 -6.22 -14.01
N TYR A 28 -15.48 -5.90 -15.26
CA TYR A 28 -14.14 -5.89 -15.87
C TYR A 28 -13.40 -7.23 -15.91
N GLY A 29 -14.04 -8.35 -15.68
CA GLY A 29 -13.37 -9.65 -15.60
C GLY A 29 -12.51 -9.82 -14.35
N PHE A 30 -12.61 -8.91 -13.39
CA PHE A 30 -11.93 -8.93 -12.09
C PHE A 30 -12.95 -9.06 -10.98
N ASN A 31 -13.49 -10.25 -10.87
CA ASN A 31 -14.31 -10.59 -9.73
C ASN A 31 -13.44 -10.71 -8.48
N ALA A 32 -14.08 -10.89 -7.34
CA ALA A 32 -13.48 -11.19 -6.05
C ALA A 32 -12.46 -12.37 -6.04
N GLY A 33 -11.97 -12.75 -7.17
CA GLY A 33 -11.06 -13.80 -7.52
C GLY A 33 -11.66 -14.74 -8.56
N ALA A 34 -10.87 -15.17 -9.52
CA ALA A 34 -11.27 -16.24 -10.43
C ALA A 34 -11.15 -17.57 -9.70
N THR A 35 -12.23 -18.32 -9.61
CA THR A 35 -12.22 -19.67 -9.04
C THR A 35 -11.80 -20.67 -10.12
N HIS A 36 -10.75 -21.42 -9.84
CA HIS A 36 -10.30 -22.52 -10.68
C HIS A 36 -10.55 -23.86 -9.98
N VAL A 37 -11.22 -24.79 -10.64
CA VAL A 37 -11.48 -26.12 -10.11
C VAL A 37 -10.52 -27.12 -10.74
N ARG A 38 -9.80 -27.87 -9.93
CA ARG A 38 -9.01 -29.03 -10.34
C ARG A 38 -9.45 -30.27 -9.58
N ILE A 39 -9.26 -31.43 -10.18
CA ILE A 39 -9.46 -32.70 -9.49
C ILE A 39 -8.14 -33.03 -8.78
N GLY A 40 -8.19 -33.16 -7.47
CA GLY A 40 -7.06 -33.63 -6.66
C GLY A 40 -6.69 -35.08 -6.95
N GLY A 41 -5.54 -35.51 -6.46
CA GLY A 41 -5.07 -36.90 -6.62
C GLY A 41 -6.04 -37.97 -6.07
N ASP A 42 -6.90 -37.58 -5.11
CA ASP A 42 -7.90 -38.43 -4.47
C ASP A 42 -9.27 -38.39 -5.19
N GLY A 43 -9.37 -37.67 -6.31
CA GLY A 43 -10.59 -37.52 -7.10
C GLY A 43 -11.55 -36.44 -6.62
N ASP A 44 -11.23 -35.75 -5.53
CA ASP A 44 -12.05 -34.67 -4.99
C ASP A 44 -11.81 -33.34 -5.72
N PRO A 45 -12.85 -32.50 -5.91
CA PRO A 45 -12.69 -31.19 -6.51
C PRO A 45 -11.92 -30.26 -5.57
N MET A 46 -10.83 -29.69 -6.04
CA MET A 46 -10.07 -28.66 -5.35
C MET A 46 -10.34 -27.30 -5.97
N PHE A 47 -10.71 -26.34 -5.14
CA PHE A 47 -11.03 -24.96 -5.55
C PHE A 47 -9.83 -24.05 -5.26
N TYR A 48 -9.41 -23.31 -6.26
CA TYR A 48 -8.36 -22.29 -6.15
C TYR A 48 -8.95 -20.94 -6.46
N GLN A 49 -8.79 -19.99 -5.58
CA GLN A 49 -9.23 -18.63 -5.75
C GLN A 49 -8.03 -17.73 -6.01
N PHE A 50 -8.12 -16.93 -7.08
CA PHE A 50 -7.10 -15.96 -7.46
C PHE A 50 -7.62 -14.56 -7.26
N GLU A 51 -6.89 -13.73 -6.54
CA GLU A 51 -7.14 -12.29 -6.50
C GLU A 51 -6.72 -11.62 -7.81
N GLY A 52 -7.45 -10.56 -8.17
CA GLY A 52 -7.23 -9.80 -9.41
C GLY A 52 -5.77 -9.38 -9.67
N PRO A 53 -5.00 -8.91 -8.66
CA PRO A 53 -3.60 -8.53 -8.86
C PRO A 53 -2.73 -9.65 -9.41
N LEU A 54 -2.95 -10.90 -9.00
CA LEU A 54 -2.16 -12.05 -9.47
C LEU A 54 -2.41 -12.29 -10.96
N LEU A 55 -3.68 -12.27 -11.38
CA LEU A 55 -4.04 -12.41 -12.80
C LEU A 55 -3.46 -11.28 -13.64
N ARG A 56 -3.52 -10.04 -13.13
CA ARG A 56 -2.96 -8.87 -13.82
C ARG A 56 -1.44 -8.93 -13.92
N LEU A 57 -0.73 -9.37 -12.90
CA LEU A 57 0.72 -9.57 -12.94
C LEU A 57 1.11 -10.62 -14.00
N MET A 58 0.28 -11.65 -14.18
CA MET A 58 0.51 -12.64 -15.25
C MET A 58 0.28 -12.03 -16.64
N THR A 59 -0.81 -11.31 -16.84
CA THR A 59 -1.20 -10.77 -18.15
C THR A 59 -0.41 -9.53 -18.55
N ASP A 60 -0.21 -8.60 -17.64
CA ASP A 60 0.37 -7.29 -17.93
C ASP A 60 1.90 -7.29 -17.77
N GLU A 61 2.41 -8.10 -16.85
CA GLU A 61 3.84 -8.12 -16.51
C GLU A 61 4.53 -9.44 -16.85
N GLY A 62 3.80 -10.44 -17.37
CA GLY A 62 4.37 -11.71 -17.82
C GLY A 62 4.97 -12.54 -16.68
N TYR A 63 4.42 -12.43 -15.48
CA TYR A 63 4.73 -13.34 -14.39
C TYR A 63 4.09 -14.72 -14.63
N GLN A 64 4.64 -15.74 -14.01
CA GLN A 64 4.14 -17.10 -14.12
C GLN A 64 3.70 -17.64 -12.77
N LEU A 65 2.49 -18.16 -12.70
CA LEU A 65 2.04 -19.00 -11.59
C LEU A 65 2.32 -20.45 -11.96
N LEU A 66 3.43 -20.97 -11.48
CA LEU A 66 3.96 -22.29 -11.89
C LEU A 66 3.16 -23.44 -11.31
N VAL A 67 2.70 -23.28 -10.06
CA VAL A 67 1.90 -24.27 -9.35
C VAL A 67 0.79 -23.60 -8.54
N GLN A 68 -0.35 -24.26 -8.44
CA GLN A 68 -1.51 -23.76 -7.67
C GLN A 68 -1.64 -24.41 -6.29
N GLY A 69 -0.93 -25.49 -6.05
CA GLY A 69 -0.85 -26.21 -4.78
C GLY A 69 0.45 -26.97 -4.69
N ASP A 70 0.78 -27.47 -3.50
CA ASP A 70 2.03 -28.21 -3.23
C ASP A 70 3.31 -27.50 -3.71
N GLN A 71 3.36 -26.18 -3.51
CA GLN A 71 4.47 -25.33 -3.93
C GLN A 71 5.79 -25.78 -3.30
N HIS A 72 5.75 -26.25 -2.06
CA HIS A 72 6.93 -26.72 -1.34
C HIS A 72 7.55 -27.95 -2.04
N ARG A 73 6.75 -28.94 -2.39
CA ARG A 73 7.23 -30.11 -3.10
C ARG A 73 7.81 -29.73 -4.47
N TYR A 74 7.10 -28.89 -5.21
CA TYR A 74 7.59 -28.41 -6.50
C TYR A 74 8.97 -27.74 -6.37
N LEU A 75 9.14 -26.87 -5.36
CA LEU A 75 10.41 -26.21 -5.13
C LEU A 75 11.51 -27.18 -4.68
N LEU A 76 11.19 -28.18 -3.82
CA LEU A 76 12.16 -29.18 -3.40
C LEU A 76 12.63 -30.07 -4.57
N ASP A 77 11.72 -30.41 -5.48
CA ASP A 77 12.02 -31.23 -6.67
C ASP A 77 12.77 -30.43 -7.76
N ALA A 78 12.71 -29.10 -7.72
CA ALA A 78 13.37 -28.21 -8.69
C ALA A 78 14.88 -28.11 -8.41
N GLY A 79 15.66 -28.02 -9.47
CA GLY A 79 17.09 -27.70 -9.37
C GLY A 79 17.34 -26.24 -8.99
N ASP A 80 18.48 -25.96 -8.36
CA ASP A 80 18.86 -24.61 -7.98
C ASP A 80 19.01 -23.73 -9.22
N GLY A 81 18.42 -22.52 -9.17
CA GLY A 81 18.41 -21.59 -10.29
C GLY A 81 17.58 -22.02 -11.51
N SER A 82 16.83 -23.14 -11.45
CA SER A 82 16.04 -23.65 -12.57
C SER A 82 14.64 -23.04 -12.68
N VAL A 83 14.16 -22.41 -11.62
CA VAL A 83 12.83 -21.79 -11.57
C VAL A 83 12.89 -20.34 -12.08
N PRO A 84 11.96 -19.90 -12.96
CA PRO A 84 11.96 -18.53 -13.44
C PRO A 84 11.82 -17.50 -12.30
N ALA A 85 12.66 -16.46 -12.33
CA ALA A 85 12.57 -15.38 -11.35
C ALA A 85 11.24 -14.59 -11.47
N ALA A 86 10.68 -14.47 -12.70
CA ALA A 86 9.37 -13.86 -12.91
C ALA A 86 8.22 -14.81 -12.51
N SER A 87 8.18 -15.24 -11.26
CA SER A 87 7.24 -16.22 -10.72
C SER A 87 6.43 -15.67 -9.56
N LEU A 88 5.19 -16.19 -9.42
CA LEU A 88 4.24 -15.85 -8.36
C LEU A 88 4.11 -17.03 -7.41
N TRP A 89 4.14 -16.72 -6.11
CA TRP A 89 4.01 -17.69 -5.02
C TRP A 89 2.95 -17.19 -4.05
N ILE A 90 2.02 -18.08 -3.64
CA ILE A 90 0.91 -17.71 -2.76
C ILE A 90 1.14 -18.36 -1.40
N TYR A 91 1.21 -17.54 -0.34
CA TYR A 91 1.33 -18.02 1.03
C TYR A 91 0.00 -17.85 1.79
N ARG A 92 -0.64 -18.99 2.13
CA ARG A 92 -1.89 -19.07 2.90
C ARG A 92 -1.62 -19.80 4.21
N PHE A 93 -1.22 -19.09 5.23
CA PHE A 93 -0.78 -19.66 6.52
C PHE A 93 -1.86 -20.40 7.31
N TYR A 94 -3.11 -20.35 6.89
CA TYR A 94 -4.27 -21.00 7.51
C TYR A 94 -4.80 -22.20 6.72
N ASP A 95 -4.35 -22.43 5.53
CA ASP A 95 -4.79 -23.50 4.63
C ASP A 95 -3.63 -24.43 4.30
N GLN A 96 -3.60 -25.55 5.01
CA GLN A 96 -2.53 -26.55 4.88
C GLN A 96 -2.48 -27.19 3.49
N ALA A 97 -3.62 -27.32 2.81
CA ALA A 97 -3.71 -27.91 1.49
C ALA A 97 -3.19 -26.99 0.39
N ALA A 98 -3.27 -25.67 0.59
CA ALA A 98 -2.89 -24.66 -0.41
C ALA A 98 -1.50 -24.04 -0.17
N THR A 99 -1.02 -24.10 1.07
CA THR A 99 0.26 -23.51 1.48
C THR A 99 1.24 -24.55 1.95
N THR A 100 1.57 -25.42 1.26
CA THR A 100 2.45 -26.48 1.65
C THR A 100 3.85 -26.03 2.07
N PHE A 101 3.94 -25.45 3.25
CA PHE A 101 5.15 -25.41 4.05
C PHE A 101 5.11 -26.42 5.21
N MET A 102 4.12 -27.33 5.22
CA MET A 102 4.22 -28.53 6.01
C MET A 102 4.78 -29.63 5.15
N PRO A 103 5.85 -30.32 5.62
CA PRO A 103 6.30 -31.53 4.96
C PRO A 103 5.12 -32.49 4.85
N PRO A 104 4.95 -33.18 3.71
CA PRO A 104 3.96 -34.21 3.58
C PRO A 104 4.18 -35.22 4.71
N PRO A 105 3.13 -35.85 5.23
CA PRO A 105 3.27 -36.86 6.29
C PRO A 105 4.06 -38.04 5.76
N HIS A 106 5.39 -37.96 5.78
CA HIS A 106 6.26 -39.09 5.59
C HIS A 106 6.52 -39.78 6.92
N GLU A 107 6.06 -40.95 7.01
CA GLU A 107 6.21 -42.16 7.81
C GLU A 107 7.07 -42.20 9.10
N ASN A 108 7.57 -41.09 9.63
CA ASN A 108 8.30 -41.07 10.90
C ASN A 108 7.42 -40.62 12.07
N VAL A 109 7.47 -41.37 13.17
CA VAL A 109 6.67 -41.17 14.39
C VAL A 109 6.79 -39.73 14.95
N ILE A 110 7.93 -39.09 14.74
CA ILE A 110 8.19 -37.71 15.18
C ILE A 110 7.40 -36.71 14.32
N GLU A 111 7.30 -36.92 13.01
CA GLU A 111 6.52 -36.10 12.10
C GLU A 111 5.00 -36.26 12.31
N ARG A 112 4.55 -37.46 12.68
CA ARG A 112 3.15 -37.67 13.15
C ARG A 112 2.84 -36.89 14.42
N LEU A 113 3.80 -36.70 15.30
CA LEU A 113 3.63 -35.90 16.51
C LEU A 113 3.54 -34.42 16.16
N PHE A 114 4.41 -33.94 15.25
CA PHE A 114 4.36 -32.57 14.71
C PHE A 114 3.09 -32.31 13.91
N SER A 115 2.65 -33.21 13.05
CA SER A 115 1.40 -33.07 12.30
C SER A 115 0.16 -33.10 13.20
N ARG A 116 0.16 -33.88 14.30
CA ARG A 116 -0.91 -33.83 15.29
C ARG A 116 -0.90 -32.57 16.15
N VAL A 117 0.27 -32.01 16.43
CA VAL A 117 0.41 -30.71 17.08
C VAL A 117 -0.08 -29.60 16.15
N HIS A 118 0.19 -29.69 14.85
CA HIS A 118 -0.29 -28.72 13.85
C HIS A 118 -1.78 -28.88 13.53
N GLN A 119 -2.33 -30.11 13.50
CA GLN A 119 -3.80 -30.32 13.44
C GLN A 119 -4.51 -29.77 14.68
N LYS A 120 -3.85 -29.81 15.85
CA LYS A 120 -4.36 -29.16 17.07
C LYS A 120 -4.27 -27.62 17.00
N VAL A 121 -3.28 -27.06 16.28
CA VAL A 121 -3.13 -25.60 16.10
C VAL A 121 -4.28 -25.01 15.29
N THR A 122 -4.87 -25.73 14.35
CA THR A 122 -6.10 -25.29 13.65
C THR A 122 -7.37 -25.41 14.52
N ALA A 123 -7.32 -26.19 15.60
CA ALA A 123 -8.42 -26.32 16.57
C ALA A 123 -8.24 -25.46 17.83
N ASP A 124 -6.97 -25.11 18.20
CA ASP A 124 -6.63 -24.45 19.47
C ASP A 124 -6.02 -23.04 19.32
N GLY A 125 -5.91 -22.48 18.10
CA GLY A 125 -5.48 -21.09 17.91
C GLY A 125 -4.34 -20.91 16.90
N PHE A 126 -4.48 -19.91 16.07
CA PHE A 126 -3.50 -19.46 15.10
C PHE A 126 -2.23 -18.92 15.79
N ASN A 127 -1.04 -19.37 15.37
CA ASN A 127 0.25 -18.86 15.86
C ASN A 127 0.96 -18.06 14.77
N ILE A 128 1.00 -16.73 14.95
CA ILE A 128 1.59 -15.80 13.99
C ILE A 128 3.11 -15.99 13.82
N GLU A 129 3.83 -16.37 14.85
CA GLU A 129 5.28 -16.60 14.80
C GLU A 129 5.62 -17.85 13.99
N SER A 130 4.83 -18.91 14.12
CA SER A 130 4.98 -20.12 13.29
C SER A 130 4.68 -19.83 11.83
N ALA A 131 3.63 -19.04 11.55
CA ALA A 131 3.33 -18.59 10.20
C ALA A 131 4.45 -17.72 9.61
N ALA A 132 5.02 -16.82 10.41
CA ALA A 132 6.14 -15.98 10.00
C ALA A 132 7.43 -16.78 9.76
N ALA A 133 7.70 -17.83 10.55
CA ALA A 133 8.83 -18.72 10.31
C ALA A 133 8.66 -19.53 9.01
N GLY A 134 7.46 -20.06 8.75
CA GLY A 134 7.16 -20.74 7.49
C GLY A 134 7.29 -19.83 6.27
N LEU A 135 6.92 -18.54 6.40
CA LEU A 135 7.14 -17.55 5.34
C LEU A 135 8.63 -17.31 5.08
N TYR A 136 9.43 -17.23 6.14
CA TYR A 136 10.89 -17.11 6.01
C TYR A 136 11.47 -18.29 5.22
N ASP A 137 11.11 -19.52 5.60
CA ASP A 137 11.59 -20.75 4.97
C ASP A 137 11.18 -20.82 3.49
N LEU A 138 9.94 -20.38 3.16
CA LEU A 138 9.48 -20.25 1.77
C LEU A 138 10.35 -19.29 0.97
N ILE A 139 10.59 -18.10 1.50
CA ILE A 139 11.39 -17.08 0.80
C ILE A 139 12.80 -17.60 0.54
N MET A 140 13.42 -18.26 1.52
CA MET A 140 14.73 -18.86 1.35
C MET A 140 14.76 -19.89 0.21
N LEU A 141 13.77 -20.78 0.18
CA LEU A 141 13.66 -21.81 -0.85
C LEU A 141 13.38 -21.22 -2.25
N ILE A 142 12.50 -20.21 -2.36
CA ILE A 142 12.27 -19.51 -3.62
C ILE A 142 13.54 -18.87 -4.14
N ARG A 143 14.32 -18.19 -3.29
CA ARG A 143 15.58 -17.56 -3.70
C ARG A 143 16.60 -18.60 -4.21
N GLU A 144 16.74 -19.72 -3.50
CA GLU A 144 17.61 -20.82 -3.90
C GLU A 144 17.21 -21.38 -5.28
N LYS A 145 15.92 -21.66 -5.47
CA LYS A 145 15.44 -22.31 -6.71
C LYS A 145 15.33 -21.36 -7.90
N THR A 146 15.16 -20.07 -7.66
CA THR A 146 15.14 -19.05 -8.73
C THR A 146 16.49 -18.40 -8.99
N GLY A 147 17.45 -18.51 -8.08
CA GLY A 147 18.70 -17.76 -8.12
C GLY A 147 18.52 -16.25 -7.87
N ALA A 148 17.32 -15.81 -7.52
CA ALA A 148 17.04 -14.40 -7.30
C ALA A 148 17.69 -13.91 -5.98
N PRO A 149 18.28 -12.70 -5.94
CA PRO A 149 18.90 -12.17 -4.72
C PRO A 149 17.88 -11.85 -3.64
N LYS A 150 16.68 -11.44 -4.02
CA LYS A 150 15.58 -11.05 -3.13
C LYS A 150 14.22 -11.41 -3.74
N VAL A 151 13.16 -11.28 -2.95
CA VAL A 151 11.78 -11.37 -3.42
C VAL A 151 11.05 -10.05 -3.20
N CYS A 152 9.96 -9.81 -3.93
CA CYS A 152 8.96 -8.80 -3.56
C CYS A 152 7.85 -9.48 -2.76
N VAL A 153 7.37 -8.84 -1.69
CA VAL A 153 6.28 -9.36 -0.87
C VAL A 153 5.06 -8.46 -1.00
N VAL A 154 3.93 -9.06 -1.29
CA VAL A 154 2.62 -8.40 -1.36
C VAL A 154 1.73 -9.07 -0.32
N ALA A 155 1.13 -8.31 0.56
CA ALA A 155 0.31 -8.88 1.63
C ALA A 155 -1.06 -8.20 1.73
N HIS A 156 -2.07 -8.95 2.14
CA HIS A 156 -3.40 -8.44 2.43
C HIS A 156 -3.74 -8.67 3.91
N SER A 157 -4.32 -7.65 4.56
CA SER A 157 -4.89 -7.78 5.90
C SER A 157 -3.88 -8.34 6.92
N MET A 158 -4.26 -9.37 7.68
CA MET A 158 -3.41 -10.07 8.66
C MET A 158 -2.12 -10.63 8.03
N GLY A 159 -2.10 -10.92 6.73
CA GLY A 159 -0.90 -11.36 6.03
C GLY A 159 0.26 -10.37 6.16
N GLY A 160 -0.03 -9.07 6.20
CA GLY A 160 0.98 -8.04 6.43
C GLY A 160 1.58 -8.08 7.84
N LEU A 161 0.81 -8.49 8.85
CA LEU A 161 1.34 -8.70 10.21
C LEU A 161 2.25 -9.94 10.29
N VAL A 162 1.92 -11.00 9.54
CA VAL A 162 2.80 -12.18 9.40
C VAL A 162 4.14 -11.78 8.78
N VAL A 163 4.12 -10.95 7.73
CA VAL A 163 5.34 -10.41 7.10
C VAL A 163 6.14 -9.56 8.09
N ARG A 164 5.49 -8.66 8.82
CA ARG A 164 6.16 -7.83 9.84
C ARG A 164 6.75 -8.67 10.97
N CYS A 165 6.04 -9.68 11.44
CA CYS A 165 6.57 -10.64 12.43
C CYS A 165 7.81 -11.35 11.89
N MET A 166 7.79 -11.78 10.63
CA MET A 166 8.98 -12.36 9.97
C MET A 166 10.14 -11.39 9.99
N MET A 167 9.92 -10.14 9.52
CA MET A 167 10.98 -9.13 9.39
C MET A 167 11.54 -8.68 10.74
N GLN A 168 10.66 -8.36 11.71
CA GLN A 168 11.02 -7.71 12.97
C GLN A 168 11.39 -8.69 14.08
N LYS A 169 10.95 -9.94 14.01
CA LYS A 169 11.22 -10.95 15.05
C LYS A 169 11.93 -12.19 14.49
N ILE A 170 11.34 -12.89 13.53
CA ILE A 170 11.88 -14.19 13.09
C ILE A 170 13.28 -14.05 12.49
N CYS A 171 13.55 -13.00 11.72
CA CYS A 171 14.90 -12.75 11.17
C CYS A 171 15.97 -12.52 12.24
N PHE A 172 15.60 -12.24 13.49
CA PHE A 172 16.52 -12.01 14.61
C PHE A 172 16.65 -13.20 15.57
N VAL A 173 15.81 -14.23 15.38
CA VAL A 173 15.82 -15.43 16.23
C VAL A 173 16.51 -16.55 15.46
N PRO A 174 17.48 -17.29 16.05
CA PRO A 174 18.08 -18.45 15.40
C PRO A 174 17.03 -19.50 14.99
N ASP A 175 17.36 -20.28 13.96
CA ASP A 175 16.53 -21.41 13.56
C ASP A 175 16.59 -22.58 14.60
N ALA A 176 15.83 -23.63 14.35
CA ALA A 176 15.79 -24.79 15.24
C ALA A 176 17.15 -25.50 15.39
N ALA A 177 18.09 -25.27 14.47
CA ALA A 177 19.47 -25.78 14.52
C ALA A 177 20.45 -24.79 15.17
N GLY A 178 19.96 -23.66 15.71
CA GLY A 178 20.77 -22.61 16.32
C GLY A 178 21.52 -21.73 15.34
N ARG A 179 21.21 -21.75 14.04
CA ARG A 179 21.87 -20.91 13.02
C ARG A 179 21.16 -19.57 12.92
N ASN A 180 21.95 -18.51 12.80
CA ASN A 180 21.41 -17.17 12.59
C ASN A 180 20.67 -17.07 11.26
N ARG A 181 19.50 -16.45 11.30
CA ARG A 181 18.72 -16.12 10.10
C ARG A 181 19.25 -14.88 9.40
N GLU A 182 18.98 -14.80 8.11
CA GLU A 182 19.34 -13.66 7.28
C GLU A 182 18.41 -12.47 7.58
N PRO A 183 18.91 -11.22 7.65
CA PRO A 183 18.10 -10.03 7.90
C PRO A 183 17.10 -9.77 6.78
N ALA A 184 15.91 -9.24 7.12
CA ALA A 184 14.83 -8.96 6.19
C ALA A 184 15.25 -8.13 4.97
N LYS A 185 16.09 -7.12 5.16
CA LYS A 185 16.62 -6.26 4.09
C LYS A 185 17.43 -7.00 3.02
N ASN A 186 17.94 -8.18 3.33
CA ASN A 186 18.67 -9.03 2.38
C ASN A 186 17.72 -10.00 1.64
N LEU A 187 16.52 -10.24 2.17
CA LEU A 187 15.54 -11.20 1.66
C LEU A 187 14.49 -10.53 0.79
N VAL A 188 14.03 -9.35 1.22
CA VAL A 188 12.91 -8.63 0.63
C VAL A 188 13.43 -7.37 -0.05
N ALA A 189 12.98 -7.14 -1.29
CA ALA A 189 13.28 -5.93 -2.03
C ALA A 189 12.21 -4.87 -1.83
N LYS A 190 10.93 -5.28 -1.80
CA LYS A 190 9.78 -4.39 -1.67
C LYS A 190 8.67 -5.09 -0.89
N PHE A 191 7.98 -4.34 -0.07
CA PHE A 191 6.84 -4.80 0.72
C PHE A 191 5.61 -3.93 0.46
N PHE A 192 4.58 -4.50 -0.14
CA PHE A 192 3.30 -3.84 -0.42
C PHE A 192 2.20 -4.45 0.44
N THR A 193 1.35 -3.61 1.03
CA THR A 193 0.22 -4.06 1.84
C THR A 193 -1.11 -3.49 1.35
N TYR A 194 -2.14 -4.32 1.39
CA TYR A 194 -3.54 -3.97 1.23
C TYR A 194 -4.22 -4.05 2.60
N GLY A 195 -4.80 -2.97 3.11
CA GLY A 195 -5.60 -2.92 4.34
C GLY A 195 -5.01 -3.66 5.54
N THR A 196 -3.69 -3.69 5.68
CA THR A 196 -3.04 -4.35 6.82
C THR A 196 -3.20 -3.51 8.07
N PRO A 197 -3.69 -4.07 9.19
CA PRO A 197 -3.84 -3.35 10.45
C PRO A 197 -2.49 -3.15 11.16
N HIS A 198 -1.61 -2.31 10.60
CA HIS A 198 -0.27 -2.05 11.12
C HIS A 198 -0.28 -1.47 12.54
N GLY A 199 -1.32 -0.69 12.87
CA GLY A 199 -1.57 -0.15 14.21
C GLY A 199 -2.47 -1.02 15.07
N GLY A 200 -2.82 -2.22 14.59
CA GLY A 200 -3.81 -3.09 15.23
C GLY A 200 -5.25 -2.70 14.91
N ILE A 201 -6.19 -3.42 15.50
CA ILE A 201 -7.63 -3.15 15.40
C ILE A 201 -8.17 -2.91 16.80
N ALA A 202 -8.70 -1.70 17.04
CA ALA A 202 -9.38 -1.34 18.27
C ALA A 202 -10.88 -1.66 18.12
N PHE A 203 -11.30 -2.82 18.58
CA PHE A 203 -12.71 -3.19 18.56
C PHE A 203 -13.47 -2.48 19.66
N LYS A 204 -14.68 -1.97 19.35
CA LYS A 204 -15.65 -1.59 20.38
C LYS A 204 -16.17 -2.86 21.06
N TYR A 205 -16.53 -2.76 22.32
CA TYR A 205 -16.89 -3.91 23.18
C TYR A 205 -17.87 -4.92 22.56
N ASP A 206 -18.78 -4.46 21.70
CA ASP A 206 -19.80 -5.33 21.07
C ASP A 206 -19.27 -6.11 19.84
N ALA A 207 -18.03 -5.88 19.41
CA ALA A 207 -17.43 -6.52 18.24
C ALA A 207 -16.45 -7.66 18.59
N LEU A 208 -16.14 -7.85 19.87
CA LEU A 208 -15.21 -8.89 20.34
C LEU A 208 -15.71 -10.29 19.98
N ASP A 209 -17.02 -10.54 20.12
CA ASP A 209 -17.64 -11.83 19.79
C ASP A 209 -17.47 -12.18 18.31
N TRP A 210 -17.53 -11.17 17.43
CA TRP A 210 -17.30 -11.38 16.01
C TRP A 210 -15.82 -11.68 15.69
N VAL A 211 -14.89 -11.02 16.37
CA VAL A 211 -13.44 -11.28 16.21
C VAL A 211 -13.12 -12.72 16.65
N GLU A 212 -13.67 -13.15 17.77
CA GLU A 212 -13.52 -14.52 18.24
C GLU A 212 -14.18 -15.51 17.29
N GLN A 213 -15.31 -15.14 16.70
CA GLN A 213 -16.01 -15.98 15.72
C GLN A 213 -15.28 -16.03 14.38
N ALA A 214 -14.68 -14.91 13.92
CA ALA A 214 -13.96 -14.83 12.66
C ALA A 214 -12.52 -15.37 12.74
N PHE A 215 -11.82 -15.13 13.85
CA PHE A 215 -10.38 -15.40 14.00
C PHE A 215 -10.06 -16.35 15.18
N GLY A 216 -11.07 -16.86 15.87
CA GLY A 216 -10.93 -17.67 17.07
C GLY A 216 -10.47 -16.89 18.31
N PRO A 217 -10.35 -17.55 19.48
CA PRO A 217 -9.96 -16.91 20.74
C PRO A 217 -8.60 -16.19 20.71
N ALA A 218 -7.71 -16.59 19.81
CA ALA A 218 -6.41 -15.94 19.62
C ALA A 218 -6.49 -14.61 18.85
N GLY A 219 -7.59 -14.33 18.12
CA GLY A 219 -7.72 -13.13 17.28
C GLY A 219 -7.57 -11.83 18.07
N SER A 220 -8.16 -11.73 19.25
CA SER A 220 -8.01 -10.57 20.14
C SER A 220 -6.56 -10.34 20.59
N GLY A 221 -5.75 -11.41 20.66
CA GLY A 221 -4.34 -11.35 21.03
C GLY A 221 -3.43 -10.84 19.91
N ILE A 222 -3.84 -10.99 18.65
CA ILE A 222 -3.04 -10.59 17.49
C ILE A 222 -3.29 -9.12 17.14
N PHE A 223 -4.54 -8.66 17.19
CA PHE A 223 -4.92 -7.35 16.69
C PHE A 223 -4.91 -6.24 17.75
N ALA A 224 -4.85 -6.57 19.05
CA ALA A 224 -4.78 -5.53 20.08
C ALA A 224 -3.43 -4.79 20.01
N PRO A 225 -3.40 -3.44 19.83
CA PRO A 225 -2.17 -2.70 19.60
C PRO A 225 -1.04 -3.02 20.58
N GLN A 226 -1.35 -3.08 21.88
CA GLN A 226 -0.35 -3.37 22.92
C GLN A 226 0.20 -4.81 22.85
N LYS A 227 -0.62 -5.77 22.43
CA LYS A 227 -0.22 -7.19 22.34
C LYS A 227 0.63 -7.48 21.10
N MET A 228 0.63 -6.59 20.10
CA MET A 228 1.49 -6.69 18.93
C MET A 228 2.98 -6.64 19.30
N TYR A 229 3.30 -6.03 20.45
CA TYR A 229 4.68 -6.00 20.99
C TYR A 229 5.28 -7.40 21.09
N GLY A 230 4.50 -8.38 21.57
CA GLY A 230 4.97 -9.73 21.78
C GLY A 230 5.50 -10.44 20.52
N TYR A 231 4.94 -10.15 19.34
CA TYR A 231 5.36 -10.77 18.08
C TYR A 231 6.08 -9.83 17.11
N LEU A 232 6.16 -8.53 17.40
CA LEU A 232 6.95 -7.56 16.62
C LEU A 232 8.31 -7.23 17.25
N ASN A 233 8.55 -7.67 18.49
CA ASN A 233 9.82 -7.44 19.16
C ASN A 233 10.59 -8.76 19.32
N PRO A 234 11.86 -8.86 18.85
CA PRO A 234 12.63 -10.10 18.92
C PRO A 234 12.95 -10.56 20.35
N LYS A 235 12.92 -9.64 21.33
CA LYS A 235 13.20 -9.94 22.75
C LYS A 235 11.95 -10.29 23.56
N ALA A 236 10.76 -10.11 22.98
CA ALA A 236 9.51 -10.39 23.65
C ALA A 236 9.00 -11.79 23.35
N THR A 237 8.16 -12.32 24.23
CA THR A 237 7.39 -13.56 24.03
C THR A 237 5.97 -13.21 23.60
N PHE A 238 5.32 -14.08 22.83
CA PHE A 238 3.92 -13.86 22.42
C PHE A 238 3.03 -13.63 23.66
N GLY A 239 2.31 -12.51 23.64
CA GLY A 239 1.48 -12.06 24.77
C GLY A 239 2.13 -11.02 25.69
N ASP A 240 3.43 -10.79 25.58
CA ASP A 240 4.09 -9.72 26.32
C ASP A 240 3.57 -8.35 25.90
N LEU A 241 3.56 -7.43 26.84
CA LEU A 241 3.18 -6.03 26.62
C LEU A 241 4.44 -5.16 26.60
N PRO A 242 4.40 -3.99 25.94
CA PRO A 242 5.50 -3.05 26.01
C PRO A 242 5.75 -2.59 27.45
N PRO A 243 7.01 -2.28 27.80
CA PRO A 243 7.33 -1.76 29.13
C PRO A 243 6.51 -0.51 29.46
N ALA A 244 6.06 -0.39 30.69
CA ALA A 244 5.31 0.77 31.15
C ALA A 244 6.12 2.06 30.92
N GLY A 245 5.49 3.06 30.27
CA GLY A 245 6.14 4.32 29.93
C GLY A 245 7.07 4.28 28.72
N SER A 246 7.13 3.17 27.97
CA SER A 246 7.82 3.13 26.68
C SER A 246 7.04 3.87 25.61
N GLU A 247 7.74 4.49 24.67
CA GLU A 247 7.18 5.13 23.47
C GLU A 247 6.94 4.13 22.32
N TRP A 248 6.71 2.85 22.63
CA TRP A 248 6.52 1.84 21.60
C TRP A 248 5.27 2.11 20.74
N ASP A 249 5.46 2.17 19.43
CA ASP A 249 4.41 2.37 18.44
C ASP A 249 4.28 1.10 17.55
N PRO A 250 3.10 0.44 17.52
CA PRO A 250 2.88 -0.71 16.66
C PRO A 250 3.06 -0.43 15.17
N GLN A 251 2.93 0.83 14.74
CA GLN A 251 3.10 1.22 13.33
C GLN A 251 4.57 1.45 12.93
N GLU A 252 5.48 1.47 13.88
CA GLU A 252 6.89 1.62 13.59
C GLU A 252 7.47 0.35 12.97
N LEU A 253 8.18 0.52 11.86
CA LEU A 253 9.08 -0.47 11.29
C LEU A 253 10.48 0.13 11.33
N PRO A 254 11.36 -0.33 12.25
CA PRO A 254 12.68 0.28 12.40
C PRO A 254 13.51 0.22 11.11
N GLU A 255 14.16 1.32 10.73
CA GLU A 255 14.96 1.42 9.50
C GLU A 255 16.11 0.42 9.43
N ASN A 256 16.68 0.06 10.57
CA ASN A 256 17.73 -0.97 10.65
C ASN A 256 17.19 -2.37 10.33
N VAL A 257 15.88 -2.59 10.39
CA VAL A 257 15.20 -3.83 10.00
C VAL A 257 14.87 -3.80 8.52
N PHE A 258 14.16 -2.76 8.08
CA PHE A 258 13.72 -2.59 6.70
C PHE A 258 13.39 -1.12 6.41
N SER A 259 13.81 -0.61 5.24
CA SER A 259 13.59 0.80 4.89
C SER A 259 12.11 1.10 4.65
N PRO A 260 11.55 2.17 5.25
CA PRO A 260 10.20 2.63 4.92
C PRO A 260 10.01 2.99 3.43
N ASP A 261 11.07 3.39 2.73
CA ASP A 261 11.03 3.70 1.29
C ASP A 261 10.75 2.47 0.42
N ASP A 262 10.99 1.27 0.96
CA ASP A 262 10.68 0.00 0.31
C ASP A 262 9.34 -0.61 0.79
N VAL A 263 8.54 0.18 1.52
CA VAL A 263 7.20 -0.19 1.99
C VAL A 263 6.13 0.69 1.35
N PHE A 264 5.05 0.08 0.90
CA PHE A 264 3.86 0.77 0.41
C PHE A 264 2.60 0.23 1.07
N CYS A 265 1.78 1.10 1.64
CA CYS A 265 0.52 0.78 2.27
C CYS A 265 -0.65 1.33 1.45
N LEU A 266 -1.48 0.45 0.90
CA LEU A 266 -2.76 0.82 0.31
C LEU A 266 -3.83 0.79 1.40
N ILE A 267 -4.61 1.85 1.48
CA ILE A 267 -5.57 2.10 2.57
C ILE A 267 -6.95 2.27 1.97
N GLY A 268 -7.84 1.33 2.25
CA GLY A 268 -9.25 1.45 1.91
C GLY A 268 -9.96 2.48 2.81
N THR A 269 -10.93 3.20 2.26
CA THR A 269 -11.68 4.23 2.98
C THR A 269 -13.19 4.08 2.87
N ASP A 270 -13.69 2.96 2.33
CA ASP A 270 -15.12 2.66 2.24
C ASP A 270 -15.59 1.67 3.32
N PRO A 271 -16.24 2.14 4.39
CA PRO A 271 -16.78 1.27 5.42
C PRO A 271 -18.10 0.60 5.06
N LYS A 272 -18.71 0.95 3.91
CA LYS A 272 -20.11 0.59 3.62
C LYS A 272 -20.23 -0.78 2.96
N ASP A 273 -19.28 -1.14 2.13
CA ASP A 273 -19.37 -2.29 1.23
C ASP A 273 -18.73 -3.57 1.79
N TYR A 274 -18.24 -3.50 3.02
CA TYR A 274 -17.67 -4.66 3.72
C TYR A 274 -18.72 -5.32 4.63
N GLY A 275 -19.63 -6.04 4.19
CA GLY A 275 -20.66 -6.88 4.82
C GLY A 275 -20.80 -7.02 6.36
N LEU A 276 -19.95 -6.34 7.12
CA LEU A 276 -19.96 -6.31 8.58
C LEU A 276 -20.89 -5.22 9.11
N PRO A 277 -21.47 -5.39 10.30
CA PRO A 277 -22.24 -4.33 10.94
C PRO A 277 -21.36 -3.07 11.08
N ARG A 278 -21.77 -1.96 10.46
CA ARG A 278 -21.13 -0.62 10.56
C ARG A 278 -20.83 -0.17 12.00
N VAL A 279 -21.41 -0.84 12.96
CA VAL A 279 -21.30 -0.56 14.40
C VAL A 279 -19.95 -1.03 14.96
N ALA A 280 -19.31 -2.01 14.33
CA ALA A 280 -18.13 -2.67 14.90
C ALA A 280 -16.86 -1.80 14.87
N VAL A 281 -16.60 -1.08 13.77
CA VAL A 281 -15.36 -0.28 13.62
C VAL A 281 -15.67 1.20 13.47
N GLY A 282 -16.67 1.58 12.71
CA GLY A 282 -17.06 2.98 12.49
C GLY A 282 -16.66 3.51 11.12
N PRO A 283 -16.99 4.80 10.81
CA PRO A 283 -16.89 5.32 9.45
C PRO A 283 -15.47 5.62 8.96
N LYS A 284 -14.51 5.82 9.88
CA LYS A 284 -13.10 6.09 9.53
C LYS A 284 -12.32 4.79 9.31
N SER A 285 -12.81 3.94 8.41
CA SER A 285 -12.24 2.62 8.15
C SER A 285 -12.56 2.13 6.74
N ASP A 286 -11.93 1.04 6.33
CA ASP A 286 -12.28 0.26 5.14
C ASP A 286 -13.42 -0.77 5.43
N GLY A 287 -14.06 -0.67 6.61
CA GLY A 287 -15.04 -1.61 7.13
C GLY A 287 -14.47 -2.58 8.17
N LEU A 288 -13.16 -2.74 8.25
CA LEU A 288 -12.48 -3.58 9.25
C LEU A 288 -11.31 -2.87 9.93
N VAL A 289 -10.46 -2.18 9.18
CA VAL A 289 -9.25 -1.54 9.66
C VAL A 289 -9.45 -0.03 9.68
N PHE A 290 -9.12 0.64 10.79
CA PHE A 290 -9.11 2.09 10.84
C PHE A 290 -8.08 2.66 9.86
N ILE A 291 -8.44 3.74 9.17
CA ILE A 291 -7.58 4.44 8.21
C ILE A 291 -6.23 4.80 8.86
N GLU A 292 -6.26 5.31 10.08
CA GLU A 292 -5.07 5.70 10.84
C GLU A 292 -4.18 4.53 11.30
N HIS A 293 -4.69 3.30 11.29
CA HIS A 293 -3.96 2.08 11.66
C HIS A 293 -3.46 1.27 10.45
N ALA A 294 -3.83 1.68 9.25
CA ALA A 294 -3.59 0.88 8.03
C ALA A 294 -2.24 1.14 7.36
N TYR A 295 -1.30 1.83 8.01
CA TYR A 295 0.00 2.14 7.42
C TYR A 295 1.16 2.01 8.41
N VAL A 296 2.35 1.81 7.88
CA VAL A 296 3.64 1.92 8.59
C VAL A 296 4.08 3.39 8.59
N ARG A 297 4.63 3.87 9.72
CA ARG A 297 5.18 5.23 9.83
C ARG A 297 6.23 5.48 8.75
N ASN A 298 6.18 6.65 8.14
CA ASN A 298 7.11 7.11 7.09
C ASN A 298 7.10 6.27 5.79
N ALA A 299 6.28 5.22 5.67
CA ALA A 299 6.14 4.47 4.45
C ALA A 299 5.31 5.20 3.39
N HIS A 300 5.50 4.81 2.12
CA HIS A 300 4.60 5.24 1.05
C HIS A 300 3.17 4.77 1.31
N ARG A 301 2.20 5.61 0.96
CA ARG A 301 0.78 5.28 1.16
C ARG A 301 -0.10 5.88 0.07
N ALA A 302 -1.20 5.20 -0.20
CA ALA A 302 -2.28 5.70 -1.03
C ALA A 302 -3.63 5.37 -0.38
N PHE A 303 -4.58 6.27 -0.53
CA PHE A 303 -5.95 6.13 -0.03
C PHE A 303 -6.88 5.90 -1.21
N VAL A 304 -7.75 4.90 -1.11
CA VAL A 304 -8.68 4.51 -2.18
C VAL A 304 -10.06 4.28 -1.58
N TYR A 305 -11.10 4.77 -2.28
CA TYR A 305 -12.47 4.56 -1.83
C TYR A 305 -12.92 3.13 -2.16
N ARG A 306 -12.38 2.19 -1.38
CA ARG A 306 -12.62 0.75 -1.49
C ARG A 306 -12.76 0.16 -0.09
N SER A 307 -13.53 -0.92 0.01
CA SER A 307 -13.68 -1.70 1.23
C SER A 307 -12.50 -2.65 1.45
N HIS A 308 -12.42 -3.24 2.64
CA HIS A 308 -11.33 -4.13 3.05
C HIS A 308 -11.14 -5.35 2.12
N SER A 309 -12.24 -5.94 1.65
CA SER A 309 -12.22 -7.08 0.74
C SER A 309 -13.59 -7.27 0.06
N GLY A 310 -13.72 -8.34 -0.75
CA GLY A 310 -14.93 -8.63 -1.50
C GLY A 310 -14.94 -7.99 -2.88
N THR A 311 -16.12 -7.91 -3.49
CA THR A 311 -16.34 -7.40 -4.85
C THR A 311 -15.85 -5.95 -5.02
N TYR A 312 -16.12 -5.11 -4.02
CA TYR A 312 -15.70 -3.70 -4.00
C TYR A 312 -14.44 -3.48 -3.16
N GLY A 313 -13.72 -4.57 -2.87
CA GLY A 313 -12.52 -4.56 -2.04
C GLY A 313 -11.30 -3.98 -2.74
N GLU A 314 -10.41 -3.41 -1.93
CA GLU A 314 -9.18 -2.78 -2.40
C GLU A 314 -8.25 -3.74 -3.15
N VAL A 315 -8.22 -5.03 -2.78
CA VAL A 315 -7.37 -6.06 -3.42
C VAL A 315 -7.75 -6.26 -4.89
N ASN A 316 -9.06 -6.32 -5.19
CA ASN A 316 -9.56 -6.60 -6.54
C ASN A 316 -9.87 -5.33 -7.35
N SER A 317 -9.50 -4.17 -6.84
CA SER A 317 -9.72 -2.89 -7.49
C SER A 317 -8.64 -2.54 -8.51
N GLU A 318 -9.00 -1.73 -9.51
CA GLU A 318 -8.02 -1.17 -10.44
C GLU A 318 -7.05 -0.21 -9.74
N GLU A 319 -7.55 0.57 -8.76
CA GLU A 319 -6.75 1.44 -7.92
C GLU A 319 -5.67 0.64 -7.17
N GLY A 320 -6.07 -0.47 -6.57
CA GLY A 320 -5.15 -1.36 -5.85
C GLY A 320 -4.07 -1.93 -6.75
N TYR A 321 -4.46 -2.45 -7.92
CA TYR A 321 -3.51 -2.99 -8.88
C TYR A 321 -2.57 -1.93 -9.45
N GLN A 322 -3.07 -0.76 -9.80
CA GLN A 322 -2.25 0.29 -10.40
C GLN A 322 -1.23 0.87 -9.42
N ASN A 323 -1.56 0.96 -8.13
CA ASN A 323 -0.60 1.32 -7.08
C ASN A 323 0.46 0.22 -6.90
N LEU A 324 0.04 -1.04 -6.81
CA LEU A 324 0.95 -2.18 -6.72
C LEU A 324 1.93 -2.22 -7.90
N ARG A 325 1.39 -2.17 -9.12
CA ARG A 325 2.18 -2.22 -10.35
C ARG A 325 3.23 -1.12 -10.39
N ARG A 326 2.84 0.10 -10.05
CA ARG A 326 3.75 1.25 -10.04
C ARG A 326 4.79 1.14 -8.95
N PHE A 327 4.41 0.71 -7.76
CA PHE A 327 5.37 0.50 -6.69
C PHE A 327 6.40 -0.58 -7.04
N LEU A 328 5.97 -1.71 -7.60
CA LEU A 328 6.89 -2.79 -7.95
C LEU A 328 7.81 -2.43 -9.12
N PHE A 329 7.27 -1.80 -10.17
CA PHE A 329 7.95 -1.66 -11.45
C PHE A 329 8.20 -0.21 -11.87
N GLY A 330 7.71 0.76 -11.12
CA GLY A 330 7.94 2.18 -11.38
C GLY A 330 9.42 2.53 -11.24
N ARG A 331 9.95 3.18 -12.27
CA ARG A 331 11.32 3.69 -12.29
C ARG A 331 11.46 4.96 -11.47
N TRP A 332 10.49 5.86 -11.61
CA TRP A 332 10.55 7.18 -11.01
C TRP A 332 9.66 7.23 -9.77
N GLY A 333 10.26 7.41 -8.59
CA GLY A 333 9.52 7.78 -7.39
C GLY A 333 9.19 9.27 -7.44
N VAL A 334 7.92 9.63 -7.27
CA VAL A 334 7.46 11.03 -7.19
C VAL A 334 6.85 11.27 -5.83
N ARG A 335 7.33 12.30 -5.16
CA ARG A 335 6.76 12.82 -3.92
C ARG A 335 6.36 14.27 -4.13
N ILE A 336 5.20 14.64 -3.62
CA ILE A 336 4.67 16.00 -3.64
C ILE A 336 4.35 16.39 -2.21
N ASP A 337 4.98 17.46 -1.77
CA ASP A 337 4.83 18.01 -0.45
C ASP A 337 4.32 19.46 -0.53
N LEU A 338 3.51 19.86 0.43
CA LEU A 338 3.09 21.26 0.62
C LEU A 338 4.04 21.90 1.64
N ASP A 339 4.70 22.96 1.23
CA ASP A 339 5.77 23.57 2.02
C ASP A 339 5.60 25.08 2.25
N ASN A 340 6.48 25.66 3.09
CA ASN A 340 6.49 27.06 3.50
C ASN A 340 5.15 27.55 4.04
N LEU A 341 4.46 26.71 4.79
CA LEU A 341 3.28 27.10 5.55
C LEU A 341 3.66 28.08 6.66
N PRO A 342 2.76 28.99 7.03
CA PRO A 342 2.99 29.86 8.18
C PRO A 342 3.12 29.02 9.45
N PRO A 343 3.94 29.45 10.41
CA PRO A 343 4.08 28.76 11.68
C PRO A 343 2.73 28.72 12.42
N TRP A 344 2.54 27.69 13.24
CA TRP A 344 1.37 27.57 14.11
C TRP A 344 1.27 28.81 15.03
N PRO A 345 0.14 29.55 15.02
CA PRO A 345 0.01 30.79 15.80
C PRO A 345 -0.07 30.56 17.31
N GLY A 346 -0.08 29.30 17.75
CA GLY A 346 -0.26 28.96 19.15
C GLY A 346 -1.70 29.10 19.64
N PRO A 347 -2.00 28.71 20.89
CA PRO A 347 -3.29 28.94 21.53
C PRO A 347 -3.44 30.45 21.81
N GLY A 348 -4.25 31.13 21.01
CA GLY A 348 -4.63 32.53 21.21
C GLY A 348 -5.98 32.65 21.91
N ASP A 349 -6.38 33.92 22.24
CA ASP A 349 -7.68 34.24 22.87
C ASP A 349 -8.90 33.85 21.99
N ARG A 350 -8.67 33.59 20.69
CA ARG A 350 -9.71 33.09 19.78
C ARG A 350 -9.24 31.76 19.20
N PRO A 351 -10.12 30.72 19.15
CA PRO A 351 -9.79 29.48 18.51
C PRO A 351 -9.49 29.74 17.02
N TRP A 352 -8.37 29.23 16.54
CA TRP A 352 -8.08 29.30 15.12
C TRP A 352 -9.09 28.43 14.35
N PRO A 353 -9.58 28.91 13.19
CA PRO A 353 -10.43 28.09 12.34
C PRO A 353 -9.77 26.75 12.03
N VAL A 354 -10.55 25.70 12.00
CA VAL A 354 -10.06 24.39 11.55
C VAL A 354 -10.04 24.40 10.03
N TRP A 355 -8.91 24.00 9.46
CA TRP A 355 -8.70 23.92 8.02
C TRP A 355 -8.42 22.49 7.59
N GLN A 356 -9.04 22.09 6.51
CA GLN A 356 -8.86 20.78 5.89
C GLN A 356 -8.53 20.94 4.41
N ALA A 357 -7.78 19.98 3.87
CA ALA A 357 -7.58 19.87 2.44
C ALA A 357 -8.03 18.50 1.94
N ASP A 358 -8.71 18.51 0.80
CA ASP A 358 -8.97 17.34 -0.01
C ASP A 358 -7.95 17.26 -1.13
N LEU A 359 -7.56 16.05 -1.48
CA LEU A 359 -6.57 15.75 -2.49
C LEU A 359 -7.03 14.61 -3.38
N ARG A 360 -6.81 14.74 -4.69
CA ARG A 360 -6.94 13.66 -5.68
C ARG A 360 -5.76 13.64 -6.62
N LEU A 361 -5.22 12.45 -6.88
CA LEU A 361 -4.18 12.23 -7.89
C LEU A 361 -4.72 11.33 -9.00
N THR A 362 -4.64 11.81 -10.24
CA THR A 362 -4.95 11.04 -11.44
C THR A 362 -3.74 10.99 -12.37
N ILE A 363 -3.58 9.89 -13.09
CA ILE A 363 -2.54 9.74 -14.12
C ILE A 363 -3.24 9.60 -15.47
N ARG A 364 -2.79 10.36 -16.46
CA ARG A 364 -3.36 10.30 -17.81
C ARG A 364 -3.28 8.88 -18.38
N GLY A 365 -4.39 8.41 -18.95
CA GLY A 365 -4.52 7.06 -19.48
C GLY A 365 -5.01 6.03 -18.47
N LEU A 366 -5.20 6.41 -17.20
CA LEU A 366 -5.88 5.58 -16.21
C LEU A 366 -7.31 6.06 -16.01
N PRO A 367 -8.30 5.17 -16.07
CA PRO A 367 -9.70 5.54 -15.86
C PRO A 367 -10.08 5.61 -14.38
N ILE A 368 -9.12 5.83 -13.49
CA ILE A 368 -9.31 5.81 -12.04
C ILE A 368 -8.59 6.97 -11.37
N VAL A 369 -9.00 7.28 -10.13
CA VAL A 369 -8.23 8.11 -9.19
C VAL A 369 -7.22 7.22 -8.48
N LEU A 370 -5.94 7.51 -8.60
CA LEU A 370 -4.87 6.64 -8.07
C LEU A 370 -4.80 6.70 -6.54
N THR A 371 -5.01 7.87 -5.98
CA THR A 371 -5.15 8.10 -4.53
C THR A 371 -6.01 9.33 -4.29
N GLU A 372 -6.81 9.30 -3.23
CA GLU A 372 -7.65 10.41 -2.83
C GLU A 372 -7.81 10.49 -1.30
N GLN A 373 -7.66 11.68 -0.78
CA GLN A 373 -7.95 12.00 0.61
C GLN A 373 -9.05 13.07 0.62
N GLN A 374 -10.20 12.76 1.17
CA GLN A 374 -11.37 13.64 1.13
C GLN A 374 -12.17 13.57 2.43
N ALA A 375 -12.79 14.67 2.78
CA ALA A 375 -13.72 14.74 3.91
C ALA A 375 -14.90 13.78 3.74
N GLU A 376 -15.40 13.62 2.51
CA GLU A 376 -16.48 12.70 2.17
C GLU A 376 -16.12 11.23 2.45
N HIS A 377 -14.84 10.89 2.36
CA HIS A 377 -14.28 9.57 2.63
C HIS A 377 -13.60 9.47 4.01
N TRP A 378 -13.87 10.42 4.91
CA TRP A 378 -13.36 10.47 6.27
C TRP A 378 -11.82 10.54 6.42
N CYS A 379 -11.13 10.91 5.37
CA CYS A 379 -9.66 10.97 5.33
C CYS A 379 -9.08 12.30 4.79
N PRO A 380 -9.69 13.48 5.04
CA PRO A 380 -9.12 14.74 4.59
C PRO A 380 -7.79 15.00 5.30
N ILE A 381 -6.92 15.78 4.67
CA ILE A 381 -5.69 16.25 5.31
C ILE A 381 -6.08 17.34 6.32
N GLN A 382 -5.77 17.11 7.59
CA GLN A 382 -6.01 18.06 8.68
C GLN A 382 -4.87 19.07 8.73
N LEU A 383 -5.00 20.21 8.03
CA LEU A 383 -3.92 21.18 7.92
C LEU A 383 -3.45 21.74 9.27
N ASN A 384 -4.38 21.96 10.21
CA ASN A 384 -4.03 22.43 11.55
C ASN A 384 -3.14 21.43 12.28
N ASP A 385 -3.52 20.14 12.26
CA ASP A 385 -2.79 19.09 12.96
C ASP A 385 -1.41 18.89 12.34
N GLU A 386 -1.31 18.96 11.00
CA GLU A 386 -0.05 18.88 10.29
C GLU A 386 0.88 20.06 10.61
N ILE A 387 0.36 21.30 10.59
CA ILE A 387 1.13 22.50 10.93
C ILE A 387 1.56 22.45 12.40
N GLN A 388 0.67 22.02 13.32
CA GLN A 388 1.01 21.86 14.73
C GLN A 388 2.07 20.77 14.94
N ARG A 389 1.98 19.65 14.21
CA ARG A 389 2.97 18.56 14.24
C ARG A 389 4.34 19.01 13.75
N LEU A 390 4.38 19.91 12.78
CA LEU A 390 5.62 20.50 12.27
C LEU A 390 6.30 21.40 13.35
N GLY A 391 5.52 21.90 14.30
CA GLY A 391 6.03 22.67 15.43
C GLY A 391 6.84 23.89 15.02
N ASP A 392 7.95 24.12 15.73
CA ASP A 392 8.88 25.22 15.46
C ASP A 392 9.85 24.94 14.31
N ALA A 393 9.71 23.81 13.61
CA ALA A 393 10.54 23.43 12.46
C ALA A 393 9.81 23.78 11.15
N PRO A 394 9.88 25.04 10.67
CA PRO A 394 9.15 25.50 9.48
C PRO A 394 9.59 24.83 8.19
N ASP A 395 10.71 24.13 8.23
CA ASP A 395 11.29 23.46 7.06
C ASP A 395 10.74 22.05 6.81
N HIS A 396 9.80 21.57 7.65
CA HIS A 396 9.18 20.27 7.45
C HIS A 396 7.93 20.40 6.57
N PRO A 397 7.94 19.80 5.39
CA PRO A 397 6.79 19.85 4.48
C PRO A 397 5.64 18.94 4.99
N VAL A 398 4.41 19.30 4.63
CA VAL A 398 3.24 18.43 4.76
C VAL A 398 3.21 17.47 3.58
N PRO A 399 3.41 16.16 3.79
CA PRO A 399 3.39 15.19 2.69
C PRO A 399 1.96 15.06 2.15
N LEU A 400 1.79 15.34 0.85
CA LEU A 400 0.51 15.22 0.17
C LEU A 400 0.36 13.86 -0.50
N VAL A 401 1.32 13.50 -1.35
CA VAL A 401 1.25 12.28 -2.14
C VAL A 401 2.62 11.70 -2.43
N GLY A 402 2.71 10.37 -2.40
CA GLY A 402 3.82 9.61 -2.95
C GLY A 402 3.32 8.63 -4.00
N THR A 403 3.93 8.62 -5.17
CA THR A 403 3.57 7.69 -6.26
C THR A 403 4.78 7.28 -7.07
N PHE A 404 4.57 6.33 -7.98
CA PHE A 404 5.63 5.84 -8.85
C PHE A 404 5.17 5.87 -10.31
N LEU A 405 6.05 6.30 -11.20
CA LEU A 405 5.77 6.36 -12.61
C LEU A 405 6.53 5.24 -13.34
N LEU A 406 5.82 4.56 -14.22
CA LEU A 406 6.41 3.56 -15.11
C LEU A 406 7.25 4.26 -16.16
N ASP A 407 8.33 3.60 -16.61
CA ASP A 407 9.12 4.12 -17.73
C ASP A 407 8.25 4.12 -19.01
N PRO A 408 8.11 5.25 -19.71
CA PRO A 408 7.34 5.32 -20.95
C PRO A 408 7.87 4.39 -22.05
N GLY A 409 9.17 4.04 -22.01
CA GLY A 409 9.80 3.09 -22.91
C GLY A 409 9.53 1.63 -22.60
N ARG A 410 8.89 1.34 -21.45
CA ARG A 410 8.55 -0.03 -21.08
C ARG A 410 7.30 -0.46 -21.85
N THR A 411 7.53 -1.16 -22.96
CA THR A 411 6.45 -1.78 -23.74
C THR A 411 5.74 -2.82 -22.87
N PRO A 412 4.39 -2.81 -22.78
CA PRO A 412 3.66 -3.95 -22.24
C PRO A 412 4.04 -5.21 -23.01
N ALA A 413 4.05 -6.37 -22.37
CA ALA A 413 4.34 -7.66 -23.01
C ALA A 413 3.34 -8.01 -24.14
N GLN A 414 2.24 -7.27 -24.27
CA GLN A 414 1.32 -7.30 -25.42
C GLN A 414 1.26 -5.91 -26.04
N PRO A 415 1.16 -5.82 -27.38
CA PRO A 415 0.91 -4.53 -28.04
C PRO A 415 -0.38 -3.99 -27.44
N ALA A 416 -0.25 -2.91 -26.70
CA ALA A 416 -1.39 -2.27 -26.08
C ALA A 416 -2.42 -1.98 -27.18
N ARG A 417 -3.61 -2.47 -27.01
CA ARG A 417 -4.82 -1.88 -27.60
C ARG A 417 -5.08 -0.55 -26.89
N ASP A 418 -4.02 0.22 -26.66
CA ASP A 418 -4.10 1.47 -25.93
C ASP A 418 -4.27 2.60 -26.92
N PRO A 419 -5.52 3.14 -27.07
CA PRO A 419 -5.74 4.37 -27.81
C PRO A 419 -5.09 5.59 -27.14
N GLY A 420 -4.55 5.42 -25.93
CA GLY A 420 -3.84 6.41 -25.15
C GLY A 420 -2.33 6.45 -25.39
N ARG A 421 -1.84 6.09 -26.60
CA ARG A 421 -0.46 6.36 -26.98
C ARG A 421 -0.20 7.84 -26.72
N LEU A 422 0.70 8.11 -25.76
CA LEU A 422 1.06 9.46 -25.34
C LEU A 422 1.39 10.30 -26.59
N PRO A 423 0.59 11.32 -26.90
CA PRO A 423 0.81 12.10 -28.13
C PRO A 423 2.11 12.91 -28.12
N HIS A 424 2.83 12.95 -27.00
CA HIS A 424 3.91 13.88 -26.73
C HIS A 424 5.21 13.17 -26.32
N GLY A 425 5.78 12.33 -27.19
CA GLY A 425 7.21 12.00 -27.13
C GLY A 425 7.70 11.32 -25.84
N GLY A 426 6.88 10.49 -25.18
CA GLY A 426 7.32 9.73 -24.00
C GLY A 426 7.20 10.48 -22.66
N ARG A 427 6.35 11.49 -22.56
CA ARG A 427 6.04 12.18 -21.30
C ARG A 427 4.92 11.49 -20.54
N MET A 428 5.05 11.50 -19.23
CA MET A 428 4.01 11.05 -18.31
C MET A 428 3.30 12.28 -17.74
N ARG A 429 1.96 12.30 -17.80
CA ARG A 429 1.13 13.36 -17.23
C ARG A 429 0.35 12.87 -16.04
N TYR A 430 0.40 13.64 -14.96
CA TYR A 430 -0.51 13.46 -13.84
C TYR A 430 -1.17 14.78 -13.45
N THR A 431 -2.29 14.70 -12.77
CA THR A 431 -3.05 15.84 -12.28
C THR A 431 -3.29 15.68 -10.79
N LEU A 432 -2.90 16.69 -10.03
CA LEU A 432 -3.15 16.80 -8.60
C LEU A 432 -4.24 17.85 -8.37
N THR A 433 -5.41 17.43 -7.95
CA THR A 433 -6.49 18.33 -7.56
C THR A 433 -6.43 18.58 -6.06
N LEU A 434 -6.43 19.85 -5.66
CA LEU A 434 -6.44 20.31 -4.28
C LEU A 434 -7.67 21.16 -4.03
N ARG A 435 -8.33 20.95 -2.89
CA ARG A 435 -9.43 21.78 -2.38
C ARG A 435 -9.15 22.07 -0.92
N VAL A 436 -9.31 23.32 -0.51
CA VAL A 436 -9.09 23.75 0.88
C VAL A 436 -10.39 24.30 1.44
N PHE A 437 -10.73 23.88 2.64
CA PHE A 437 -11.97 24.20 3.33
C PHE A 437 -11.66 24.78 4.71
N LYS A 438 -12.35 25.86 5.05
CA LYS A 438 -12.42 26.38 6.39
C LYS A 438 -13.68 25.83 7.08
N LEU A 439 -13.52 25.17 8.20
CA LEU A 439 -14.63 24.62 8.94
C LEU A 439 -15.14 25.64 9.95
N ASP A 440 -16.40 26.04 9.82
CA ASP A 440 -17.04 26.91 10.82
C ASP A 440 -17.55 26.07 12.00
N GLN A 441 -17.05 26.38 13.20
CA GLN A 441 -17.54 25.80 14.44
C GLN A 441 -18.88 26.46 14.81
N GLN A 442 -19.99 25.96 14.30
CA GLN A 442 -21.30 26.30 14.81
C GLN A 442 -21.66 25.39 15.99
N GLY A 443 -21.60 25.95 17.21
CA GLY A 443 -22.26 25.36 18.36
C GLY A 443 -21.57 24.20 19.07
N GLY A 444 -20.27 24.10 19.10
CA GLY A 444 -19.52 23.23 20.04
C GLY A 444 -19.54 21.74 19.82
N ALA A 445 -20.17 21.24 18.75
CA ALA A 445 -20.11 19.83 18.33
C ALA A 445 -19.96 19.74 16.83
N PHE A 446 -18.86 19.16 16.37
CA PHE A 446 -18.65 18.82 14.96
C PHE A 446 -19.71 17.82 14.50
N ARG A 447 -20.58 18.20 13.57
CA ARG A 447 -21.39 17.27 12.80
C ARG A 447 -20.71 17.08 11.45
N PHE A 448 -20.13 15.94 11.23
CA PHE A 448 -19.48 15.56 9.96
C PHE A 448 -20.42 15.65 8.73
N ALA A 449 -21.73 15.59 8.93
CA ALA A 449 -22.71 15.77 7.88
C ALA A 449 -22.72 17.18 7.25
N ASP A 450 -22.25 18.19 8.00
CA ASP A 450 -22.27 19.59 7.54
C ASP A 450 -21.14 19.89 6.53
N HIS A 451 -20.16 18.96 6.35
CA HIS A 451 -19.04 19.12 5.41
C HIS A 451 -19.41 18.79 3.94
N LEU A 452 -20.40 17.95 3.74
CA LEU A 452 -20.73 17.47 2.39
C LEU A 452 -21.39 18.54 1.50
N GLU A 453 -21.81 19.66 2.07
CA GLU A 453 -22.44 20.77 1.36
C GLU A 453 -21.55 22.03 1.29
N GLN A 454 -20.33 22.00 1.84
CA GLN A 454 -19.47 23.17 1.84
C GLN A 454 -18.77 23.40 0.49
N VAL A 455 -18.85 24.62 0.01
CA VAL A 455 -18.05 25.08 -1.13
C VAL A 455 -16.61 25.28 -0.62
N PRO A 456 -15.59 24.78 -1.31
CA PRO A 456 -14.21 25.03 -0.92
C PRO A 456 -13.88 26.53 -0.95
N ASP A 457 -13.12 26.99 0.04
CA ASP A 457 -12.60 28.37 0.06
C ASP A 457 -11.60 28.59 -1.09
N TRP A 458 -10.93 27.52 -1.52
CA TRP A 458 -10.11 27.49 -2.71
C TRP A 458 -10.04 26.07 -3.28
N ALA A 459 -10.02 25.99 -4.62
CA ALA A 459 -9.83 24.75 -5.36
C ALA A 459 -9.11 24.99 -6.69
N ASP A 460 -8.16 24.14 -7.02
CA ASP A 460 -7.53 24.12 -8.34
C ASP A 460 -6.89 22.76 -8.61
N SER A 461 -6.44 22.55 -9.85
CA SER A 461 -5.76 21.35 -10.29
C SER A 461 -4.41 21.69 -10.88
N LEU A 462 -3.35 21.09 -10.35
CA LEU A 462 -2.01 21.16 -10.93
C LEU A 462 -1.84 20.05 -11.96
N ILE A 463 -1.50 20.42 -13.17
CA ILE A 463 -1.17 19.51 -14.27
C ILE A 463 0.35 19.45 -14.37
N VAL A 464 0.92 18.25 -14.31
CA VAL A 464 2.37 18.04 -14.38
C VAL A 464 2.69 17.02 -15.48
N ASP A 465 3.60 17.39 -16.35
CA ASP A 465 4.26 16.50 -17.31
C ASP A 465 5.69 16.22 -16.84
N VAL A 466 6.07 14.96 -16.81
CA VAL A 466 7.44 14.52 -16.52
C VAL A 466 7.97 13.73 -17.71
N GLY A 467 9.17 14.05 -18.15
CA GLY A 467 9.81 13.35 -19.26
C GLY A 467 11.31 13.56 -19.28
N SER A 468 12.01 12.87 -20.18
CA SER A 468 13.42 13.10 -20.43
C SER A 468 13.62 14.44 -21.14
N ARG A 469 14.70 15.15 -20.80
CA ARG A 469 15.13 16.35 -21.55
C ARG A 469 15.42 15.95 -23.00
N GLN A 470 15.20 16.89 -23.93
CA GLN A 470 15.43 16.66 -25.36
C GLN A 470 16.89 16.34 -25.70
N ASP A 471 17.82 16.84 -24.89
CA ASP A 471 19.25 16.57 -25.00
C ASP A 471 19.70 15.25 -24.34
N GLY A 472 18.77 14.51 -23.72
CA GLY A 472 19.05 13.25 -23.02
C GLY A 472 19.77 13.41 -21.67
N THR A 473 20.00 14.64 -21.20
CA THR A 473 20.84 14.93 -20.02
C THR A 473 20.11 14.82 -18.68
N GLY A 474 18.88 14.36 -18.62
CA GLY A 474 18.13 14.21 -17.37
C GLY A 474 16.64 14.34 -17.51
N LEU A 475 15.97 14.66 -16.41
CA LEU A 475 14.54 14.88 -16.35
C LEU A 475 14.17 16.35 -16.53
N ALA A 476 12.99 16.57 -17.09
CA ALA A 476 12.30 17.85 -17.09
C ALA A 476 10.86 17.64 -16.63
N ALA A 477 10.31 18.61 -15.94
CA ALA A 477 8.91 18.67 -15.60
C ALA A 477 8.31 19.99 -16.09
N TRP A 478 7.14 19.89 -16.69
CA TRP A 478 6.30 21.04 -17.04
C TRP A 478 5.09 21.02 -16.13
N ALA A 479 4.82 22.13 -15.48
CA ALA A 479 3.70 22.21 -14.57
C ALA A 479 2.91 23.49 -14.78
N ALA A 480 1.59 23.37 -14.69
CA ALA A 480 0.67 24.49 -14.77
C ALA A 480 -0.54 24.27 -13.87
N TRP A 481 -0.99 25.33 -13.21
CA TRP A 481 -2.28 25.35 -12.56
C TRP A 481 -3.39 25.54 -13.60
N ASN A 482 -4.47 24.78 -13.46
CA ASN A 482 -5.59 24.86 -14.40
C ASN A 482 -6.20 26.28 -14.51
N SER A 483 -6.23 27.03 -13.41
CA SER A 483 -6.67 28.42 -13.40
C SER A 483 -5.77 29.37 -14.22
N ALA A 484 -4.51 29.01 -14.46
CA ALA A 484 -3.56 29.79 -15.25
C ALA A 484 -3.60 29.44 -16.75
N VAL A 485 -4.32 28.38 -17.13
CA VAL A 485 -4.43 27.94 -18.53
C VAL A 485 -5.60 28.64 -19.21
N HIS A 486 -5.31 29.38 -20.26
CA HIS A 486 -6.31 30.13 -21.03
C HIS A 486 -6.75 29.32 -22.26
N GLY A 487 -8.03 29.06 -22.40
CA GLY A 487 -8.64 28.46 -23.59
C GLY A 487 -8.66 26.95 -23.61
N ALA A 488 -9.60 26.37 -22.87
CA ALA A 488 -9.85 24.93 -22.87
C ALA A 488 -10.51 24.47 -24.18
N ASN A 489 -9.74 23.81 -25.03
CA ASN A 489 -10.26 22.95 -26.09
C ASN A 489 -9.64 21.57 -25.91
N ASP A 490 -10.46 20.50 -26.00
CA ASP A 490 -10.03 19.11 -25.78
C ASP A 490 -8.90 18.61 -26.70
N GLN A 491 -8.57 19.38 -27.73
CA GLN A 491 -7.48 19.10 -28.68
C GLN A 491 -6.16 19.80 -28.36
N PHE A 492 -6.09 20.51 -27.27
CA PHE A 492 -5.08 21.47 -26.94
C PHE A 492 -4.07 20.92 -25.92
N ASP A 493 -2.79 21.17 -26.09
CA ASP A 493 -1.79 20.96 -25.06
C ASP A 493 -1.75 22.17 -24.13
N PRO A 494 -2.43 22.11 -22.96
CA PRO A 494 -2.57 23.28 -22.10
C PRO A 494 -1.23 23.81 -21.61
N ILE A 495 -0.20 22.98 -21.56
CA ILE A 495 1.12 23.36 -21.05
C ILE A 495 1.91 24.14 -22.10
N THR A 496 1.86 23.71 -23.36
CA THR A 496 2.68 24.34 -24.42
C THR A 496 1.97 25.44 -25.18
N GLU A 497 0.63 25.36 -25.28
CA GLU A 497 -0.14 26.29 -26.13
C GLU A 497 -0.93 27.32 -25.31
N GLY A 498 -1.32 27.03 -24.07
CA GLY A 498 -2.19 27.87 -23.23
C GLY A 498 -1.51 28.70 -22.18
N LEU A 499 -0.22 28.48 -21.92
CA LEU A 499 0.50 29.23 -20.91
C LEU A 499 1.09 30.54 -21.44
N PRO A 500 1.20 31.56 -20.59
CA PRO A 500 2.06 32.71 -20.86
C PRO A 500 3.47 32.24 -21.23
N GLU A 501 4.15 32.97 -22.12
CA GLU A 501 5.47 32.57 -22.60
C GLU A 501 6.48 32.35 -21.48
N SER A 502 6.38 33.11 -20.38
CA SER A 502 7.20 32.97 -19.17
C SER A 502 6.93 31.69 -18.36
N GLN A 503 5.84 30.97 -18.66
CA GLN A 503 5.45 29.72 -17.98
C GLN A 503 5.54 28.51 -18.89
N ARG A 504 6.00 28.65 -20.12
CA ARG A 504 6.16 27.53 -21.08
C ARG A 504 7.46 26.77 -20.89
N ASP A 505 8.41 27.35 -20.18
CA ASP A 505 9.67 26.68 -19.89
C ASP A 505 9.46 25.49 -18.95
N PRO A 506 10.25 24.41 -19.11
CA PRO A 506 10.21 23.29 -18.18
C PRO A 506 10.47 23.77 -16.76
N LEU A 507 9.74 23.22 -15.81
CA LEU A 507 10.06 23.40 -14.39
C LEU A 507 11.52 23.01 -14.18
N GLU A 508 12.33 23.92 -13.65
CA GLU A 508 13.72 23.62 -13.34
C GLU A 508 13.78 22.65 -12.17
N LEU A 509 14.22 21.43 -12.45
CA LEU A 509 14.49 20.43 -11.44
C LEU A 509 15.97 20.49 -11.07
N ALA A 510 16.28 20.94 -9.86
CA ALA A 510 17.63 20.88 -9.33
C ALA A 510 18.00 19.44 -8.99
N GLN A 511 19.23 19.02 -9.30
CA GLN A 511 19.72 17.70 -8.88
C GLN A 511 20.09 17.73 -7.40
N GLU A 512 19.47 16.84 -6.61
CA GLU A 512 19.79 16.62 -5.22
C GLU A 512 20.08 15.12 -4.99
N GLY A 513 21.35 14.79 -4.76
CA GLY A 513 21.79 13.40 -4.62
C GLY A 513 21.45 12.54 -5.86
N ALA A 514 20.68 11.49 -5.69
CA ALA A 514 20.19 10.61 -6.75
C ALA A 514 18.85 11.06 -7.35
N GLY A 515 18.34 12.23 -6.97
CA GLY A 515 17.03 12.73 -7.36
C GLY A 515 17.06 14.12 -7.97
N TYR A 516 15.87 14.63 -8.24
CA TYR A 516 15.61 15.97 -8.76
C TYR A 516 14.51 16.61 -7.92
N VAL A 517 14.64 17.89 -7.62
CA VAL A 517 13.66 18.66 -6.86
C VAL A 517 13.26 19.90 -7.64
N GLY A 518 11.97 20.16 -7.72
CA GLY A 518 11.41 21.36 -8.32
C GLY A 518 10.30 21.93 -7.44
N ARG A 519 10.14 23.25 -7.46
CA ARG A 519 9.16 23.94 -6.63
C ARG A 519 8.17 24.74 -7.47
N ILE A 520 6.89 24.64 -7.10
CA ILE A 520 5.80 25.33 -7.76
C ILE A 520 5.04 26.16 -6.73
N PRO A 521 4.96 27.50 -6.89
CA PRO A 521 4.15 28.32 -5.98
C PRO A 521 2.67 27.98 -6.13
N LEU A 522 1.92 28.05 -5.03
CA LEU A 522 0.47 27.99 -5.10
C LEU A 522 -0.09 29.24 -5.81
N PRO A 523 -1.26 29.16 -6.49
CA PRO A 523 -1.94 30.31 -7.07
C PRO A 523 -2.22 31.40 -6.01
N GLU A 524 -2.32 32.65 -6.46
CA GLU A 524 -2.56 33.81 -5.59
C GLU A 524 -3.78 33.61 -4.68
N GLY A 525 -4.89 33.06 -5.22
CA GLY A 525 -6.10 32.77 -4.44
C GLY A 525 -5.87 31.81 -3.29
N ALA A 526 -5.02 30.79 -3.48
CA ALA A 526 -4.64 29.87 -2.41
C ALA A 526 -3.76 30.59 -1.36
N ARG A 527 -2.76 31.32 -1.81
CA ARG A 527 -1.82 32.04 -0.95
C ARG A 527 -2.48 33.15 -0.11
N ALA A 528 -3.66 33.61 -0.53
CA ALA A 528 -4.47 34.53 0.24
C ALA A 528 -5.14 33.89 1.48
N LEU A 529 -5.22 32.55 1.54
CA LEU A 529 -5.77 31.85 2.70
C LEU A 529 -4.78 31.91 3.88
N PRO A 530 -5.24 32.29 5.08
CA PRO A 530 -4.36 32.43 6.26
C PRO A 530 -3.59 31.16 6.62
N VAL A 531 -4.16 29.98 6.38
CA VAL A 531 -3.54 28.68 6.68
C VAL A 531 -2.41 28.33 5.73
N LEU A 532 -2.44 28.82 4.50
CA LEU A 532 -1.41 28.56 3.48
C LEU A 532 -0.35 29.65 3.47
N GLY A 533 -0.76 30.94 3.51
CA GLY A 533 0.13 32.09 3.53
C GLY A 533 0.83 32.35 2.17
N GLN A 534 1.51 33.51 2.09
CA GLN A 534 2.05 34.03 0.82
C GLN A 534 3.24 33.23 0.25
N ALA A 535 3.92 32.47 1.09
CA ALA A 535 5.11 31.70 0.69
C ALA A 535 4.81 30.24 0.30
N ALA A 536 3.56 29.79 0.52
CA ALA A 536 3.19 28.40 0.30
C ALA A 536 3.40 27.94 -1.15
N GLY A 537 3.91 26.74 -1.30
CA GLY A 537 4.17 26.10 -2.59
C GLY A 537 4.10 24.59 -2.50
N LEU A 538 4.23 23.94 -3.63
CA LEU A 538 4.41 22.51 -3.72
C LEU A 538 5.86 22.21 -4.10
N THR A 539 6.50 21.34 -3.34
CA THR A 539 7.78 20.75 -3.70
C THR A 539 7.56 19.39 -4.32
N ILE A 540 8.07 19.21 -5.53
CA ILE A 540 8.01 17.94 -6.28
C ILE A 540 9.41 17.34 -6.25
N SER A 541 9.55 16.19 -5.66
CA SER A 541 10.78 15.39 -5.66
C SER A 541 10.62 14.19 -6.57
N VAL A 542 11.61 13.96 -7.44
CA VAL A 542 11.63 12.81 -8.37
C VAL A 542 12.92 12.05 -8.19
N THR A 543 12.84 10.77 -7.84
CA THR A 543 14.00 9.90 -7.60
C THR A 543 14.07 8.79 -8.64
N ASP A 544 15.23 8.59 -9.27
CA ASP A 544 15.48 7.42 -10.12
C ASP A 544 15.82 6.20 -9.25
N ARG A 545 14.87 5.29 -9.14
CA ARG A 545 15.01 4.08 -8.32
C ARG A 545 15.99 3.05 -8.91
N THR A 546 16.42 3.22 -10.16
CA THR A 546 17.45 2.35 -10.75
C THR A 546 18.85 2.73 -10.25
N ALA A 547 19.07 4.00 -9.92
CA ALA A 547 20.34 4.50 -9.41
C ALA A 547 20.60 4.09 -7.95
N VAL A 548 19.53 3.95 -7.15
CA VAL A 548 19.61 3.60 -5.72
C VAL A 548 19.95 2.12 -5.49
N GLN A 549 19.66 1.24 -6.46
CA GLN A 549 19.92 -0.21 -6.31
C GLN A 549 21.38 -0.60 -6.55
N VAL A 550 22.24 0.32 -6.97
CA VAL A 550 23.67 0.07 -7.28
C VAL A 550 24.59 0.47 -6.12
N SER A 551 24.08 1.14 -5.11
CA SER A 551 24.78 1.52 -3.89
C SER A 551 24.43 0.58 -2.72
#